data_de2caf7ec6eb45fa5b70a4814884c73b
#
_entry.id   de2caf7ec6eb45fa5b70a4814884c73b
#
_cell.length_a   1.000
_cell.length_b   1.000
_cell.length_c   1.000
_cell.angle_alpha   90.00
_cell.angle_beta   90.00
_cell.angle_gamma   90.00
#
_symmetry.space_group_name_H-M   'P 1'
#
loop_
_entity.id
_entity.type
_entity.pdbx_description
1 polymer ?
#
loop_
_entity_poly.entity_id
_entity_poly.type
_entity_poly.pdbx_seq_one_letter_code
_entity_poly.pdbx_strand_id
1 'polypeptide(L)'
;MNNIQRIKDKLAAGGLCFGTHCSNTELDFYEMCGLLGYDYVWIDNEHAGMTQPMIKNAIIATNAGGSCAFVRVPDHQMCNIKPIIECGPDGVIF
;
A
#
# COMPACT_ATOMS: atom_id res chain seq x y z
N MET A 1 -5.98 8.48 13.09
CA MET A 1 -4.61 8.01 13.36
C MET A 1 -3.93 7.64 12.05
N ASN A 2 -2.67 8.00 11.92
CA ASN A 2 -1.88 7.68 10.74
C ASN A 2 -1.45 6.20 10.81
N ASN A 3 -1.77 5.41 9.78
CA ASN A 3 -1.45 3.98 9.76
C ASN A 3 0.05 3.70 9.77
N ILE A 4 0.85 4.57 9.11
CA ILE A 4 2.31 4.41 9.12
C ILE A 4 2.89 4.63 10.51
N GLN A 5 2.32 5.54 11.30
CA GLN A 5 2.77 5.77 12.66
C GLN A 5 2.55 4.54 13.53
N ARG A 6 1.45 3.84 13.32
CA ARG A 6 1.17 2.60 14.04
C ARG A 6 2.23 1.53 13.77
N ILE A 7 2.67 1.40 12.51
CA ILE A 7 3.76 0.48 12.16
C ILE A 7 5.06 0.88 12.84
N LYS A 8 5.39 2.16 12.80
CA LYS A 8 6.61 2.67 13.45
C LYS A 8 6.60 2.39 14.95
N ASP A 9 5.48 2.63 15.60
CA ASP A 9 5.33 2.40 17.04
C ASP A 9 5.45 0.91 17.37
N LYS A 10 4.84 0.05 16.56
CA LYS A 10 4.89 -1.40 16.76
C LYS A 10 6.32 -1.91 16.65
N LEU A 11 7.07 -1.46 15.63
CA LEU A 11 8.46 -1.86 15.44
C LEU A 11 9.35 -1.33 16.55
N ALA A 12 9.14 -0.09 16.99
CA ALA A 12 9.90 0.50 18.07
C ALA A 12 9.70 -0.25 19.39
N ALA A 13 8.53 -0.85 19.58
CA ALA A 13 8.22 -1.68 20.76
C ALA A 13 8.74 -3.12 20.65
N GLY A 14 9.45 -3.46 19.58
CA GLY A 14 9.98 -4.81 19.37
C GLY A 14 9.01 -5.78 18.74
N GLY A 15 7.87 -5.32 18.25
CA GLY A 15 6.88 -6.14 17.57
C GLY A 15 7.24 -6.46 16.13
N LEU A 16 6.48 -7.36 15.53
CA LEU A 16 6.62 -7.74 14.12
C LEU A 16 5.43 -7.20 13.31
N CYS A 17 5.72 -6.79 12.09
CA CYS A 17 4.68 -6.37 11.15
C CYS A 17 4.49 -7.44 10.09
N PHE A 18 3.23 -7.77 9.81
CA PHE A 18 2.87 -8.74 8.78
C PHE A 18 2.11 -8.03 7.68
N GLY A 19 2.49 -8.31 6.45
CA GLY A 19 1.84 -7.74 5.29
C GLY A 19 1.53 -8.79 4.25
N THR A 20 0.83 -8.36 3.21
CA THR A 20 0.50 -9.23 2.08
C THR A 20 0.73 -8.48 0.78
N HIS A 21 0.91 -9.24 -0.29
CA HIS A 21 1.10 -8.72 -1.64
C HIS A 21 -0.22 -8.81 -2.40
N CYS A 22 -0.55 -7.77 -3.15
CA CYS A 22 -1.77 -7.76 -3.93
C CYS A 22 -1.58 -6.99 -5.23
N SER A 23 -2.17 -7.50 -6.31
CA SER A 23 -2.09 -6.86 -7.62
C SER A 23 -3.43 -6.90 -8.35
N ASN A 24 -4.52 -7.28 -7.67
CA ASN A 24 -5.83 -7.32 -8.29
C ASN A 24 -6.55 -5.97 -8.20
N THR A 25 -7.73 -5.86 -8.83
CA THR A 25 -8.52 -4.64 -8.86
C THR A 25 -9.75 -4.70 -7.94
N GLU A 26 -9.84 -5.73 -7.11
CA GLU A 26 -10.96 -5.92 -6.19
C GLU A 26 -10.72 -5.09 -4.93
N LEU A 27 -11.39 -3.95 -4.83
CA LEU A 27 -11.19 -3.02 -3.71
C LEU A 27 -11.54 -3.62 -2.37
N ASP A 28 -12.55 -4.49 -2.33
CA ASP A 28 -12.96 -5.17 -1.11
C ASP A 28 -11.81 -5.98 -0.52
N PHE A 29 -10.97 -6.56 -1.36
CA PHE A 29 -9.82 -7.35 -0.91
C PHE A 29 -8.84 -6.47 -0.14
N TYR A 30 -8.55 -5.28 -0.63
CA TYR A 30 -7.62 -4.36 0.02
C TYR A 30 -8.12 -3.92 1.39
N GLU A 31 -9.40 -3.57 1.47
CA GLU A 31 -10.02 -3.20 2.74
C GLU A 31 -10.03 -4.37 3.71
N MET A 32 -10.36 -5.57 3.23
CA MET A 32 -10.43 -6.77 4.04
C MET A 32 -9.07 -7.09 4.68
N CYS A 33 -7.97 -6.87 3.98
CA CYS A 33 -6.63 -7.10 4.54
C CYS A 33 -6.43 -6.34 5.84
N GLY A 34 -6.84 -5.08 5.89
CA GLY A 34 -6.75 -4.28 7.11
C GLY A 34 -7.67 -4.78 8.21
N LEU A 35 -8.90 -5.16 7.85
CA LEU A 35 -9.88 -5.68 8.80
C LEU A 35 -9.43 -7.01 9.41
N LEU A 36 -8.64 -7.80 8.65
CA LEU A 36 -8.07 -9.06 9.14
C LEU A 36 -6.81 -8.87 9.98
N GLY A 37 -6.29 -7.65 10.08
CA GLY A 37 -5.17 -7.34 10.94
C GLY A 37 -3.81 -7.27 10.25
N TYR A 38 -3.74 -7.31 8.92
CA TYR A 38 -2.47 -7.09 8.24
C TYR A 38 -2.01 -5.65 8.47
N ASP A 39 -0.72 -5.49 8.75
CA ASP A 39 -0.14 -4.18 9.01
C ASP A 39 0.03 -3.37 7.72
N TYR A 40 0.33 -4.03 6.61
CA TYR A 40 0.47 -3.35 5.33
C TYR A 40 0.04 -4.25 4.17
N VAL A 41 -0.27 -3.61 3.05
CA VAL A 41 -0.51 -4.27 1.77
C VAL A 41 0.52 -3.72 0.77
N TRP A 42 1.23 -4.62 0.14
CA TRP A 42 2.17 -4.29 -0.92
C TRP A 42 1.41 -4.36 -2.25
N ILE A 43 1.15 -3.19 -2.84
CA ILE A 43 0.42 -3.06 -4.09
C ILE A 43 1.44 -3.08 -5.22
N ASP A 44 1.37 -4.11 -6.07
CA ASP A 44 2.37 -4.31 -7.12
C ASP A 44 1.95 -3.66 -8.43
N ASN A 45 2.63 -2.58 -8.81
CA ASN A 45 2.44 -1.94 -10.10
C ASN A 45 3.54 -2.31 -11.11
N GLU A 46 4.58 -3.01 -10.68
CA GLU A 46 5.64 -3.44 -11.59
C GLU A 46 5.19 -4.58 -12.49
N HIS A 47 4.43 -5.54 -11.95
CA HIS A 47 4.04 -6.74 -12.66
C HIS A 47 2.55 -6.80 -13.00
N ALA A 48 1.75 -5.87 -12.52
CA ALA A 48 0.30 -5.94 -12.67
C ALA A 48 -0.28 -4.96 -13.68
N GLY A 49 0.49 -3.97 -14.11
CA GLY A 49 0.01 -2.99 -15.09
C GLY A 49 -1.18 -2.16 -14.62
N MET A 50 -1.26 -1.83 -13.36
CA MET A 50 -2.36 -1.05 -12.82
C MET A 50 -2.30 0.40 -13.30
N THR A 51 -3.46 0.96 -13.63
CA THR A 51 -3.57 2.38 -13.98
C THR A 51 -3.48 3.25 -12.72
N GLN A 52 -3.18 4.54 -12.90
CA GLN A 52 -3.11 5.47 -11.77
C GLN A 52 -4.41 5.52 -10.95
N PRO A 53 -5.61 5.62 -11.56
CA PRO A 53 -6.86 5.57 -10.79
C PRO A 53 -7.04 4.27 -10.01
N MET A 54 -6.62 3.13 -10.57
CA MET A 54 -6.72 1.84 -9.88
C MET A 54 -5.82 1.83 -8.65
N ILE A 55 -4.59 2.35 -8.77
CA ILE A 55 -3.65 2.45 -7.66
C ILE A 55 -4.22 3.36 -6.57
N LYS A 56 -4.76 4.51 -6.96
CA LYS A 56 -5.35 5.46 -6.02
C LYS A 56 -6.48 4.81 -5.23
N ASN A 57 -7.36 4.09 -5.91
CA ASN A 57 -8.48 3.41 -5.26
C ASN A 57 -8.01 2.30 -4.32
N ALA A 58 -6.98 1.55 -4.73
CA ALA A 58 -6.40 0.50 -3.90
C ALA A 58 -5.79 1.09 -2.62
N ILE A 59 -5.11 2.23 -2.71
CA ILE A 59 -4.54 2.92 -1.55
C ILE A 59 -5.66 3.35 -0.60
N ILE A 60 -6.72 3.95 -1.13
CA ILE A 60 -7.86 4.40 -0.33
C ILE A 60 -8.49 3.22 0.41
N ALA A 61 -8.75 2.12 -0.30
CA ALA A 61 -9.36 0.94 0.30
C ALA A 61 -8.46 0.31 1.37
N THR A 62 -7.16 0.23 1.11
CA THR A 62 -6.18 -0.30 2.05
C THR A 62 -6.18 0.51 3.34
N ASN A 63 -6.11 1.84 3.22
CA ASN A 63 -6.09 2.72 4.38
C ASN A 63 -7.43 2.70 5.14
N ALA A 64 -8.53 2.56 4.43
CA ALA A 64 -9.86 2.46 5.06
C ALA A 64 -9.96 1.24 5.96
N GLY A 65 -9.33 0.13 5.59
CA GLY A 65 -9.31 -1.08 6.41
C GLY A 65 -8.33 -1.00 7.58
N GLY A 66 -7.43 -0.04 7.58
CA GLY A 66 -6.46 0.16 8.66
C GLY A 66 -5.04 -0.29 8.35
N SER A 67 -4.76 -0.76 7.14
CA SER A 67 -3.41 -1.14 6.72
C SER A 67 -2.68 0.02 6.06
N CYS A 68 -1.35 -0.03 6.08
CA CYS A 68 -0.53 0.87 5.27
C CYS A 68 -0.50 0.38 3.83
N ALA A 69 -0.46 1.32 2.90
CA ALA A 69 -0.37 1.01 1.47
C ALA A 69 1.04 1.31 0.98
N PHE A 70 1.78 0.27 0.61
CA PHE A 70 3.11 0.39 0.02
C PHE A 70 3.01 -0.01 -1.45
N VAL A 71 3.36 0.90 -2.35
CA VAL A 71 3.24 0.66 -3.79
C VAL A 71 4.62 0.39 -4.39
N ARG A 72 4.76 -0.74 -5.08
CA ARG A 72 5.97 -1.01 -5.86
C ARG A 72 5.87 -0.25 -7.18
N VAL A 73 6.85 0.59 -7.46
CA VAL A 73 6.89 1.36 -8.70
C VAL A 73 7.29 0.47 -9.88
N PRO A 74 6.83 0.83 -11.12
CA PRO A 74 7.12 0.00 -12.29
C PRO A 74 8.60 0.02 -12.71
N ASP A 75 9.29 1.12 -12.43
CA ASP A 75 10.72 1.29 -12.73
C ASP A 75 11.27 2.45 -11.91
N HIS A 76 12.48 2.91 -12.23
CA HIS A 76 13.13 4.00 -11.52
C HIS A 76 13.07 5.34 -12.26
N GLN A 77 12.22 5.45 -13.29
CA GLN A 77 12.04 6.69 -14.04
C GLN A 77 11.12 7.64 -13.29
N MET A 78 11.56 8.87 -13.07
CA MET A 78 10.76 9.84 -12.30
C MET A 78 9.38 10.08 -12.92
N CYS A 79 9.27 10.05 -14.25
CA CYS A 79 7.99 10.25 -14.92
C CYS A 79 6.97 9.15 -14.59
N ASN A 80 7.43 7.97 -14.17
CA ASN A 80 6.55 6.87 -13.79
C ASN A 80 6.36 6.77 -12.28
N ILE A 81 7.28 7.32 -11.49
CA ILE A 81 7.22 7.30 -10.03
C ILE A 81 6.34 8.44 -9.49
N LYS A 82 6.49 9.63 -10.06
CA LYS A 82 5.79 10.83 -9.57
C LYS A 82 4.27 10.67 -9.52
N PRO A 83 3.60 10.12 -10.57
CA PRO A 83 2.15 9.92 -10.51
C PRO A 83 1.73 9.00 -9.36
N ILE A 84 2.58 8.02 -9.00
CA ILE A 84 2.30 7.11 -7.90
C ILE A 84 2.42 7.83 -6.56
N ILE A 85 3.46 8.65 -6.41
CA ILE A 85 3.64 9.46 -5.19
C ILE A 85 2.44 10.39 -4.99
N GLU A 86 1.92 10.97 -6.08
CA GLU A 86 0.76 11.85 -6.03
C GLU A 86 -0.52 11.14 -5.61
N CYS A 87 -0.58 9.81 -5.73
CA CYS A 87 -1.71 9.03 -5.23
C CYS A 87 -1.74 8.94 -3.69
N GLY A 88 -0.66 9.30 -3.03
CA GLY A 88 -0.60 9.36 -1.57
C GLY A 88 -0.38 8.02 -0.87
N PRO A 89 0.51 7.13 -1.39
CA PRO A 89 0.82 5.91 -0.67
C PRO A 89 1.56 6.22 0.64
N ASP A 90 1.50 5.29 1.59
CA ASP A 90 2.26 5.42 2.84
C ASP A 90 3.75 5.17 2.61
N GLY A 91 4.10 4.45 1.57
CA GLY A 91 5.48 4.20 1.19
C GLY A 91 5.58 3.70 -0.24
N VAL A 92 6.79 3.71 -0.77
CA VAL A 92 7.09 3.29 -2.14
C VAL A 92 8.17 2.23 -2.10
N ILE A 93 8.01 1.18 -2.89
CA ILE A 93 8.97 0.08 -3.01
C ILE A 93 9.66 0.18 -4.37
N PHE A 94 10.97 0.24 -4.33
CA PHE A 94 11.79 0.29 -5.53
C PHE A 94 12.27 -1.09 -5.97
#